data_99058f02daad26b8061eb4aaeb24c36a
#
_entry.id   99058f02daad26b8061eb4aaeb24c36a
#
_cell.length_a   1.000
_cell.length_b   1.000
_cell.length_c   1.000
_cell.angle_alpha   90.00
_cell.angle_beta   90.00
_cell.angle_gamma   90.00
#
_symmetry.space_group_name_H-M   'P 1'
#
loop_
_entity.id
_entity.type
_entity.pdbx_description
1 polymer ?
#
loop_
_entity_poly.entity_id
_entity_poly.type
_entity_poly.pdbx_seq_one_letter_code
_entity_poly.pdbx_strand_id
1 'polypeptide(L)'
;MRDVFLLQELEHRNGDTPHTILTFTYPGGRLRSAPFWPSDRHRIEHLRRGQAVEVAGVIGSWRDRRQLNVESIQPLPPDKSPWEALLPSIGSPDPWWRLLDGWRTTIRGPRLADTLALLFDAPAFRHDFERCPASPNGHHARLGGLLQHTCEVAHLALATAAVTPGADRDLVLAGALLHDIGKVESYRWDGVFELTVPGRTIGHVVLGARMLDRAVARAPHIQCTLHELDLLHHLVLSHHGRLEYGSPVLPLSLEGEILCYADLTSSRTASFQEALVNPELFAGDEPFSTGSVWQLDHRRVWRGRSDWGCPPQA
;
A
#
# COMPACT_ATOMS: atom_id res chain seq x y z
N MET A 1 -16.68 -20.48 16.84
CA MET A 1 -16.38 -19.05 17.07
C MET A 1 -17.51 -18.19 16.53
N ARG A 2 -17.68 -16.98 17.04
CA ARG A 2 -18.54 -15.93 16.46
C ARG A 2 -17.77 -14.61 16.52
N ASP A 3 -17.64 -13.94 15.37
CA ASP A 3 -16.82 -12.74 15.28
C ASP A 3 -17.23 -11.90 14.06
N VAL A 4 -16.73 -10.66 14.00
CA VAL A 4 -16.98 -9.72 12.90
C VAL A 4 -15.78 -9.69 11.97
N PHE A 5 -16.06 -9.82 10.69
CA PHE A 5 -15.06 -9.82 9.62
C PHE A 5 -15.45 -8.82 8.53
N LEU A 6 -14.48 -8.39 7.77
CA LEU A 6 -14.69 -7.66 6.52
C LEU A 6 -14.68 -8.64 5.36
N LEU A 7 -15.75 -8.67 4.56
CA LEU A 7 -15.82 -9.51 3.36
C LEU A 7 -14.96 -8.90 2.25
N GLN A 8 -13.78 -9.46 2.06
CA GLN A 8 -12.80 -8.94 1.11
C GLN A 8 -13.08 -9.40 -0.32
N GLU A 9 -13.52 -10.66 -0.49
CA GLU A 9 -13.71 -11.23 -1.82
C GLU A 9 -14.78 -12.33 -1.82
N LEU A 10 -15.50 -12.43 -2.95
CA LEU A 10 -16.38 -13.56 -3.30
C LEU A 10 -15.82 -14.18 -4.58
N GLU A 11 -15.04 -15.26 -4.46
CA GLU A 11 -14.45 -15.98 -5.58
C GLU A 11 -15.41 -17.05 -6.08
N HIS A 12 -16.04 -16.80 -7.23
CA HIS A 12 -16.89 -17.79 -7.90
C HIS A 12 -16.02 -18.68 -8.80
N ARG A 13 -15.96 -19.95 -8.50
CA ARG A 13 -15.27 -20.97 -9.29
C ARG A 13 -16.30 -21.74 -10.13
N ASN A 14 -16.15 -21.62 -11.43
CA ASN A 14 -16.93 -22.37 -12.41
C ASN A 14 -16.12 -23.60 -12.88
N GLY A 15 -16.78 -24.69 -13.20
CA GLY A 15 -16.16 -25.93 -13.62
C GLY A 15 -17.05 -27.12 -13.26
N ASP A 16 -16.51 -28.33 -13.22
CA ASP A 16 -17.25 -29.57 -12.92
C ASP A 16 -17.89 -29.58 -11.53
N THR A 17 -17.32 -28.80 -10.60
CA THR A 17 -17.81 -28.64 -9.23
C THR A 17 -17.90 -27.16 -8.88
N PRO A 18 -18.92 -26.43 -9.39
CA PRO A 18 -19.04 -24.99 -9.14
C PRO A 18 -19.25 -24.69 -7.67
N HIS A 19 -18.55 -23.68 -7.14
CA HIS A 19 -18.65 -23.25 -5.77
C HIS A 19 -18.16 -21.81 -5.59
N THR A 20 -18.48 -21.22 -4.43
CA THR A 20 -17.99 -19.88 -4.04
C THR A 20 -17.13 -19.98 -2.80
N ILE A 21 -15.99 -19.29 -2.77
CA ILE A 21 -15.15 -19.15 -1.61
C ILE A 21 -15.18 -17.67 -1.18
N LEU A 22 -15.40 -17.44 0.10
CA LEU A 22 -15.32 -16.10 0.69
C LEU A 22 -13.94 -15.90 1.30
N THR A 23 -13.37 -14.72 1.08
CA THR A 23 -12.17 -14.27 1.80
C THR A 23 -12.55 -13.17 2.77
N PHE A 24 -12.23 -13.37 4.02
CA PHE A 24 -12.46 -12.44 5.12
C PHE A 24 -11.16 -11.78 5.54
N THR A 25 -11.24 -10.51 5.94
CA THR A 25 -10.15 -9.76 6.58
C THR A 25 -10.53 -9.41 8.01
N TYR A 26 -9.57 -9.48 8.91
CA TYR A 26 -9.66 -9.12 10.33
C TYR A 26 -8.29 -8.60 10.79
N PRO A 27 -8.13 -7.97 11.96
CA PRO A 27 -6.86 -7.40 12.39
C PRO A 27 -5.68 -8.38 12.41
N GLY A 28 -5.95 -9.68 12.61
CA GLY A 28 -4.93 -10.75 12.60
C GLY A 28 -4.58 -11.30 11.22
N GLY A 29 -5.15 -10.79 10.12
CA GLY A 29 -4.84 -11.24 8.77
C GLY A 29 -6.06 -11.58 7.91
N ARG A 30 -5.93 -12.61 7.08
CA ARG A 30 -6.98 -13.09 6.17
C ARG A 30 -7.38 -14.52 6.52
N LEU A 31 -8.65 -14.85 6.29
CA LEU A 31 -9.20 -16.18 6.49
C LEU A 31 -10.14 -16.52 5.33
N ARG A 32 -9.97 -17.71 4.75
CA ARG A 32 -10.85 -18.19 3.67
C ARG A 32 -11.95 -19.09 4.23
N SER A 33 -13.13 -19.03 3.65
CA SER A 33 -14.18 -19.99 3.97
C SER A 33 -13.91 -21.36 3.35
N ALA A 34 -14.55 -22.39 3.88
CA ALA A 34 -14.84 -23.60 3.13
C ALA A 34 -15.73 -23.25 1.90
N PRO A 35 -15.77 -24.10 0.86
CA PRO A 35 -16.62 -23.87 -0.30
C PRO A 35 -18.11 -23.75 0.06
N PHE A 36 -18.77 -22.75 -0.49
CA PHE A 36 -20.24 -22.68 -0.55
C PHE A 36 -20.67 -23.30 -1.87
N TRP A 37 -21.38 -24.41 -1.78
CA TRP A 37 -21.89 -25.13 -2.93
C TRP A 37 -23.15 -24.45 -3.51
N PRO A 38 -23.60 -24.81 -4.72
CA PRO A 38 -24.81 -24.22 -5.31
C PRO A 38 -26.04 -24.26 -4.41
N SER A 39 -26.20 -25.32 -3.61
CA SER A 39 -27.28 -25.44 -2.60
C SER A 39 -27.22 -24.37 -1.50
N ASP A 40 -26.03 -23.86 -1.19
CA ASP A 40 -25.79 -22.85 -0.15
C ASP A 40 -25.77 -21.42 -0.67
N ARG A 41 -25.93 -21.20 -1.97
CA ARG A 41 -25.83 -19.91 -2.63
C ARG A 41 -26.75 -18.85 -2.02
N HIS A 42 -27.95 -19.22 -1.63
CA HIS A 42 -28.95 -18.37 -0.99
C HIS A 42 -28.43 -17.70 0.29
N ARG A 43 -27.44 -18.30 0.97
CA ARG A 43 -26.84 -17.79 2.21
C ARG A 43 -25.88 -16.61 1.97
N ILE A 44 -25.35 -16.46 0.75
CA ILE A 44 -24.27 -15.53 0.42
C ILE A 44 -24.58 -14.60 -0.75
N GLU A 45 -25.63 -14.82 -1.54
CA GLU A 45 -25.93 -14.06 -2.77
C GLU A 45 -26.26 -12.59 -2.51
N HIS A 46 -26.73 -12.26 -1.31
CA HIS A 46 -27.03 -10.89 -0.87
C HIS A 46 -25.81 -10.13 -0.36
N LEU A 47 -24.70 -10.83 -0.13
CA LEU A 47 -23.46 -10.22 0.38
C LEU A 47 -22.74 -9.40 -0.68
N ARG A 48 -22.04 -8.36 -0.26
CA ARG A 48 -21.25 -7.49 -1.11
C ARG A 48 -19.83 -7.37 -0.57
N ARG A 49 -18.87 -7.28 -1.46
CA ARG A 49 -17.49 -6.97 -1.14
C ARG A 49 -17.40 -5.65 -0.38
N GLY A 50 -16.57 -5.58 0.66
CA GLY A 50 -16.40 -4.42 1.52
C GLY A 50 -17.41 -4.32 2.68
N GLN A 51 -18.36 -5.24 2.77
CA GLN A 51 -19.29 -5.28 3.93
C GLN A 51 -18.63 -5.91 5.15
N ALA A 52 -18.88 -5.32 6.33
CA ALA A 52 -18.65 -6.03 7.58
C ALA A 52 -19.76 -7.08 7.75
N VAL A 53 -19.37 -8.29 8.13
CA VAL A 53 -20.25 -9.43 8.33
C VAL A 53 -19.99 -10.05 9.69
N GLU A 54 -21.05 -10.39 10.42
CA GLU A 54 -20.95 -11.26 11.59
C GLU A 54 -20.99 -12.70 11.10
N VAL A 55 -19.98 -13.48 11.46
CA VAL A 55 -19.85 -14.88 11.04
C VAL A 55 -19.73 -15.79 12.25
N ALA A 56 -20.58 -16.82 12.30
CA ALA A 56 -20.38 -17.95 13.22
C ALA A 56 -19.93 -19.18 12.45
N GLY A 57 -19.01 -19.95 13.05
CA GLY A 57 -18.48 -21.16 12.42
C GLY A 57 -17.32 -21.78 13.17
N VAL A 58 -16.71 -22.79 12.55
CA VAL A 58 -15.59 -23.55 13.11
C VAL A 58 -14.38 -23.43 12.20
N ILE A 59 -13.22 -23.11 12.77
CA ILE A 59 -11.95 -23.16 12.03
C ILE A 59 -11.54 -24.62 11.88
N GLY A 60 -11.37 -25.05 10.64
CA GLY A 60 -10.82 -26.34 10.25
C GLY A 60 -9.58 -26.20 9.40
N SER A 61 -9.08 -27.32 8.89
CA SER A 61 -8.01 -27.34 7.89
C SER A 61 -8.41 -28.21 6.70
N TRP A 62 -7.96 -27.81 5.51
CA TRP A 62 -8.05 -28.57 4.28
C TRP A 62 -6.71 -28.50 3.54
N ARG A 63 -6.08 -29.65 3.32
CA ARG A 63 -4.75 -29.73 2.69
C ARG A 63 -3.74 -28.81 3.38
N ASP A 64 -3.67 -28.88 4.71
CA ASP A 64 -2.82 -28.06 5.61
C ASP A 64 -3.07 -26.55 5.57
N ARG A 65 -4.18 -26.11 4.96
CA ARG A 65 -4.60 -24.70 4.96
C ARG A 65 -5.77 -24.50 5.91
N ARG A 66 -5.69 -23.48 6.74
CA ARG A 66 -6.78 -23.07 7.63
C ARG A 66 -7.95 -22.55 6.78
N GLN A 67 -9.16 -23.01 7.13
CA GLN A 67 -10.41 -22.50 6.52
C GLN A 67 -11.51 -22.37 7.57
N LEU A 68 -12.46 -21.47 7.32
CA LEU A 68 -13.63 -21.27 8.17
C LEU A 68 -14.83 -22.03 7.60
N ASN A 69 -15.30 -23.03 8.31
CA ASN A 69 -16.57 -23.69 8.02
C ASN A 69 -17.68 -22.79 8.57
N VAL A 70 -18.35 -22.04 7.69
CA VAL A 70 -19.33 -21.03 8.06
C VAL A 70 -20.67 -21.69 8.36
N GLU A 71 -21.16 -21.54 9.60
CA GLU A 71 -22.47 -22.00 10.04
C GLU A 71 -23.55 -20.93 9.80
N SER A 72 -23.24 -19.68 10.11
CA SER A 72 -24.11 -18.54 9.79
C SER A 72 -23.29 -17.33 9.40
N ILE A 73 -23.87 -16.48 8.52
CA ILE A 73 -23.27 -15.23 8.07
C ILE A 73 -24.38 -14.19 7.88
N GLN A 74 -24.17 -12.99 8.44
CA GLN A 74 -25.11 -11.88 8.34
C GLN A 74 -24.36 -10.58 8.11
N PRO A 75 -24.78 -9.73 7.15
CA PRO A 75 -24.19 -8.42 6.97
C PRO A 75 -24.54 -7.50 8.14
N LEU A 76 -23.57 -6.72 8.59
CA LEU A 76 -23.82 -5.64 9.54
C LEU A 76 -24.38 -4.41 8.80
N PRO A 77 -25.28 -3.64 9.45
CA PRO A 77 -25.70 -2.35 8.92
C PRO A 77 -24.49 -1.41 8.74
N PRO A 78 -24.46 -0.57 7.69
CA PRO A 78 -23.33 0.32 7.41
C PRO A 78 -22.93 1.24 8.58
N ASP A 79 -23.94 1.74 9.33
CA ASP A 79 -23.74 2.59 10.52
C ASP A 79 -23.12 1.86 11.72
N LYS A 80 -23.12 0.53 11.70
CA LYS A 80 -22.52 -0.35 12.73
C LYS A 80 -21.28 -1.09 12.23
N SER A 81 -20.81 -0.77 11.05
CA SER A 81 -19.66 -1.45 10.44
C SER A 81 -18.33 -0.91 11.01
N PRO A 82 -17.55 -1.70 11.75
CA PRO A 82 -16.24 -1.30 12.26
C PRO A 82 -15.13 -1.52 11.20
N TRP A 83 -15.40 -1.21 9.93
CA TRP A 83 -14.53 -1.61 8.81
C TRP A 83 -13.08 -1.14 8.97
N GLU A 84 -12.84 0.05 9.56
CA GLU A 84 -11.48 0.54 9.79
C GLU A 84 -10.70 -0.35 10.77
N ALA A 85 -11.36 -0.79 11.83
CA ALA A 85 -10.74 -1.69 12.80
C ALA A 85 -10.51 -3.11 12.26
N LEU A 86 -11.18 -3.47 11.15
CA LEU A 86 -11.05 -4.77 10.50
C LEU A 86 -10.00 -4.79 9.38
N LEU A 87 -9.60 -3.61 8.88
CA LEU A 87 -8.54 -3.50 7.87
C LEU A 87 -7.15 -3.58 8.52
N PRO A 88 -6.17 -4.17 7.83
CA PRO A 88 -4.78 -4.05 8.26
C PRO A 88 -4.38 -2.57 8.27
N SER A 89 -3.62 -2.14 9.27
CA SER A 89 -3.18 -0.76 9.43
C SER A 89 -1.75 -0.66 9.95
N ILE A 90 -1.15 0.51 9.83
CA ILE A 90 0.15 0.83 10.46
C ILE A 90 0.02 1.16 11.96
N GLY A 91 -1.21 1.15 12.51
CA GLY A 91 -1.51 1.68 13.84
C GLY A 91 -1.53 3.20 13.89
N SER A 92 -0.89 3.82 14.88
CA SER A 92 -0.81 5.30 14.96
C SER A 92 0.01 5.89 13.82
N PRO A 93 -0.50 6.88 13.08
CA PRO A 93 0.26 7.62 12.07
C PRO A 93 1.27 8.62 12.66
N ASP A 94 1.15 8.97 13.95
CA ASP A 94 1.95 10.03 14.59
C ASP A 94 3.48 9.85 14.49
N PRO A 95 4.05 8.65 14.68
CA PRO A 95 5.50 8.49 14.53
C PRO A 95 5.99 8.80 13.11
N TRP A 96 5.19 8.41 12.11
CA TRP A 96 5.50 8.64 10.70
C TRP A 96 5.40 10.11 10.33
N TRP A 97 4.36 10.80 10.82
CA TRP A 97 4.23 12.25 10.64
C TRP A 97 5.35 13.03 11.32
N ARG A 98 5.74 12.66 12.54
CA ARG A 98 6.90 13.31 13.20
C ARG A 98 8.18 13.17 12.39
N LEU A 99 8.39 12.01 11.77
CA LEU A 99 9.54 11.77 10.93
C LEU A 99 9.50 12.62 9.65
N LEU A 100 8.36 12.57 8.93
CA LEU A 100 8.15 13.32 7.70
C LEU A 100 8.27 14.83 7.92
N ASP A 101 7.56 15.36 8.92
CA ASP A 101 7.60 16.78 9.25
C ASP A 101 8.99 17.21 9.73
N GLY A 102 9.69 16.35 10.49
CA GLY A 102 11.07 16.59 10.88
C GLY A 102 12.01 16.75 9.69
N TRP A 103 11.86 15.93 8.65
CA TRP A 103 12.64 16.11 7.41
C TRP A 103 12.25 17.38 6.66
N ARG A 104 10.98 17.73 6.57
CA ARG A 104 10.51 18.95 5.91
C ARG A 104 11.17 20.21 6.51
N THR A 105 11.36 20.25 7.82
CA THR A 105 12.04 21.39 8.48
C THR A 105 13.52 21.53 8.10
N THR A 106 14.12 20.51 7.50
CA THR A 106 15.53 20.56 7.06
C THR A 106 15.72 21.09 5.63
N ILE A 107 14.64 21.36 4.90
CA ILE A 107 14.67 21.91 3.54
C ILE A 107 15.13 23.38 3.63
N ARG A 108 16.19 23.71 2.91
CA ARG A 108 16.81 25.03 2.93
C ARG A 108 16.18 26.01 1.96
N GLY A 109 15.66 25.50 0.83
CA GLY A 109 15.01 26.32 -0.19
C GLY A 109 13.61 26.77 0.24
N PRO A 110 13.37 28.06 0.56
CA PRO A 110 12.08 28.50 1.09
C PRO A 110 10.93 28.27 0.10
N ARG A 111 11.14 28.50 -1.21
CA ARG A 111 10.10 28.23 -2.21
C ARG A 111 9.73 26.75 -2.31
N LEU A 112 10.71 25.87 -2.14
CA LEU A 112 10.46 24.43 -2.11
C LEU A 112 9.68 24.02 -0.84
N ALA A 113 10.09 24.54 0.31
CA ALA A 113 9.39 24.33 1.58
C ALA A 113 7.93 24.82 1.53
N ASP A 114 7.71 26.03 1.03
CA ASP A 114 6.38 26.61 0.85
C ASP A 114 5.52 25.78 -0.13
N THR A 115 6.11 25.30 -1.23
CA THR A 115 5.39 24.45 -2.20
C THR A 115 4.93 23.13 -1.57
N LEU A 116 5.78 22.46 -0.78
CA LEU A 116 5.41 21.25 -0.06
C LEU A 116 4.36 21.54 1.03
N ALA A 117 4.42 22.69 1.68
CA ALA A 117 3.45 23.09 2.71
C ALA A 117 2.01 23.16 2.15
N LEU A 118 1.82 23.50 0.87
CA LEU A 118 0.50 23.53 0.21
C LEU A 118 -0.28 22.23 0.34
N LEU A 119 0.42 21.11 0.38
CA LEU A 119 -0.17 19.78 0.53
C LEU A 119 -0.04 19.29 1.97
N PHE A 120 1.17 19.24 2.50
CA PHE A 120 1.45 18.57 3.78
C PHE A 120 1.01 19.35 5.01
N ASP A 121 0.63 20.62 4.90
CA ASP A 121 0.00 21.39 5.99
C ASP A 121 -1.53 21.48 5.83
N ALA A 122 -2.08 21.02 4.72
CA ALA A 122 -3.52 21.00 4.49
C ALA A 122 -4.18 19.84 5.28
N PRO A 123 -5.08 20.13 6.26
CA PRO A 123 -5.65 19.10 7.13
C PRO A 123 -6.38 17.98 6.37
N ALA A 124 -7.11 18.31 5.31
CA ALA A 124 -7.83 17.34 4.51
C ALA A 124 -6.87 16.38 3.78
N PHE A 125 -5.77 16.91 3.20
CA PHE A 125 -4.76 16.08 2.56
C PHE A 125 -4.08 15.16 3.56
N ARG A 126 -3.67 15.67 4.73
CA ARG A 126 -3.04 14.85 5.80
C ARG A 126 -3.95 13.72 6.23
N HIS A 127 -5.24 14.03 6.47
CA HIS A 127 -6.23 13.04 6.85
C HIS A 127 -6.35 11.90 5.82
N ASP A 128 -6.43 12.23 4.54
CA ASP A 128 -6.54 11.23 3.49
C ASP A 128 -5.21 10.48 3.28
N PHE A 129 -4.08 11.18 3.34
CA PHE A 129 -2.74 10.61 3.13
C PHE A 129 -2.36 9.59 4.22
N GLU A 130 -2.70 9.86 5.48
CA GLU A 130 -2.43 8.95 6.60
C GLU A 130 -3.33 7.71 6.65
N ARG A 131 -4.36 7.65 5.81
CA ARG A 131 -5.30 6.53 5.70
C ARG A 131 -5.15 5.76 4.41
N CYS A 132 -4.61 6.40 3.38
CA CYS A 132 -4.43 5.81 2.06
C CYS A 132 -3.48 4.60 2.11
N PRO A 133 -3.83 3.47 1.47
CA PRO A 133 -2.89 2.36 1.26
C PRO A 133 -1.85 2.73 0.19
N ALA A 134 -0.66 2.15 0.23
CA ALA A 134 0.31 2.32 -0.86
C ALA A 134 -0.07 1.52 -2.11
N SER A 135 -0.82 0.44 -1.94
CA SER A 135 -1.36 -0.35 -3.06
C SER A 135 -2.65 -1.08 -2.64
N PRO A 136 -3.50 -1.50 -3.58
CA PRO A 136 -4.69 -2.28 -3.25
C PRO A 136 -4.39 -3.71 -2.78
N ASN A 137 -3.36 -4.37 -3.34
CA ASN A 137 -3.07 -5.78 -3.10
C ASN A 137 -1.55 -6.10 -3.08
N GLY A 138 -0.70 -5.09 -3.12
CA GLY A 138 0.76 -5.25 -3.13
C GLY A 138 1.38 -4.88 -1.78
N HIS A 139 2.61 -4.38 -1.82
CA HIS A 139 3.31 -3.88 -0.65
C HIS A 139 2.52 -2.77 0.05
N HIS A 140 2.58 -2.75 1.37
CA HIS A 140 1.89 -1.75 2.21
C HIS A 140 0.38 -1.61 1.92
N ALA A 141 -0.31 -2.71 1.55
CA ALA A 141 -1.76 -2.77 1.35
C ALA A 141 -2.49 -2.73 2.71
N ARG A 142 -2.37 -1.61 3.39
CA ARG A 142 -2.92 -1.34 4.74
C ARG A 142 -3.26 0.13 4.90
N LEU A 143 -4.16 0.46 5.84
CA LEU A 143 -4.43 1.85 6.20
C LEU A 143 -3.14 2.52 6.68
N GLY A 144 -2.83 3.70 6.15
CA GLY A 144 -1.59 4.43 6.39
C GLY A 144 -0.38 3.89 5.63
N GLY A 145 -0.56 2.86 4.80
CA GLY A 145 0.54 2.27 4.02
C GLY A 145 1.25 3.27 3.12
N LEU A 146 0.53 4.26 2.58
CA LEU A 146 1.13 5.33 1.78
C LEU A 146 2.08 6.21 2.61
N LEU A 147 1.67 6.63 3.80
CA LEU A 147 2.51 7.44 4.69
C LEU A 147 3.77 6.66 5.11
N GLN A 148 3.62 5.38 5.49
CA GLN A 148 4.74 4.51 5.81
C GLN A 148 5.71 4.38 4.63
N HIS A 149 5.21 4.03 3.45
CA HIS A 149 6.00 3.88 2.23
C HIS A 149 6.76 5.15 1.87
N THR A 150 6.09 6.30 1.90
CA THR A 150 6.70 7.61 1.66
C THR A 150 7.86 7.89 2.61
N CYS A 151 7.71 7.57 3.90
CA CYS A 151 8.80 7.72 4.86
C CYS A 151 9.97 6.75 4.60
N GLU A 152 9.69 5.51 4.23
CA GLU A 152 10.72 4.53 3.87
C GLU A 152 11.51 4.98 2.62
N VAL A 153 10.80 5.44 1.58
CA VAL A 153 11.42 5.97 0.36
C VAL A 153 12.26 7.21 0.67
N ALA A 154 11.75 8.15 1.47
CA ALA A 154 12.51 9.33 1.88
C ALA A 154 13.78 8.96 2.64
N HIS A 155 13.72 8.00 3.55
CA HIS A 155 14.89 7.53 4.30
C HIS A 155 15.96 6.92 3.39
N LEU A 156 15.55 6.03 2.49
CA LEU A 156 16.45 5.38 1.51
C LEU A 156 17.06 6.40 0.54
N ALA A 157 16.22 7.29 0.01
CA ALA A 157 16.67 8.32 -0.93
C ALA A 157 17.66 9.30 -0.28
N LEU A 158 17.41 9.75 0.94
CA LEU A 158 18.32 10.62 1.69
C LEU A 158 19.65 9.92 2.03
N ALA A 159 19.62 8.63 2.39
CA ALA A 159 20.81 7.85 2.64
C ALA A 159 21.67 7.72 1.36
N THR A 160 21.03 7.49 0.21
CA THR A 160 21.69 7.42 -1.09
C THR A 160 22.26 8.78 -1.49
N ALA A 161 21.50 9.87 -1.34
CA ALA A 161 21.96 11.22 -1.64
C ALA A 161 23.18 11.62 -0.79
N ALA A 162 23.26 11.18 0.46
CA ALA A 162 24.36 11.48 1.36
C ALA A 162 25.73 10.93 0.87
N VAL A 163 25.72 9.88 0.06
CA VAL A 163 26.94 9.25 -0.50
C VAL A 163 27.11 9.52 -2.00
N THR A 164 26.21 10.33 -2.59
CA THR A 164 26.22 10.64 -4.03
C THR A 164 26.63 12.09 -4.25
N PRO A 165 27.88 12.37 -4.66
CA PRO A 165 28.33 13.73 -4.93
C PRO A 165 27.50 14.40 -6.04
N GLY A 166 27.08 15.64 -5.78
CA GLY A 166 26.29 16.43 -6.73
C GLY A 166 24.78 16.26 -6.63
N ALA A 167 24.28 15.33 -5.82
CA ALA A 167 22.85 15.20 -5.59
C ALA A 167 22.30 16.40 -4.76
N ASP A 168 21.23 17.02 -5.23
CA ASP A 168 20.49 18.00 -4.45
C ASP A 168 19.59 17.29 -3.43
N ARG A 169 20.05 17.31 -2.17
CA ARG A 169 19.37 16.65 -1.04
C ARG A 169 17.93 17.12 -0.87
N ASP A 170 17.70 18.43 -1.01
CA ASP A 170 16.37 19.01 -0.77
C ASP A 170 15.41 18.61 -1.89
N LEU A 171 15.90 18.53 -3.13
CA LEU A 171 15.11 18.06 -4.27
C LEU A 171 14.83 16.54 -4.20
N VAL A 172 15.81 15.73 -3.79
CA VAL A 172 15.62 14.30 -3.51
C VAL A 172 14.52 14.09 -2.46
N LEU A 173 14.58 14.83 -1.36
CA LEU A 173 13.56 14.74 -0.31
C LEU A 173 12.18 15.16 -0.83
N ALA A 174 12.09 16.28 -1.56
CA ALA A 174 10.84 16.73 -2.14
C ALA A 174 10.24 15.69 -3.08
N GLY A 175 11.05 15.10 -3.95
CA GLY A 175 10.64 14.01 -4.82
C GLY A 175 10.09 12.82 -4.04
N ALA A 176 10.80 12.38 -3.00
CA ALA A 176 10.38 11.26 -2.15
C ALA A 176 9.05 11.54 -1.43
N LEU A 177 8.79 12.78 -1.01
CA LEU A 177 7.52 13.16 -0.39
C LEU A 177 6.36 13.25 -1.40
N LEU A 178 6.65 13.66 -2.64
CA LEU A 178 5.63 13.96 -3.65
C LEU A 178 5.32 12.78 -4.61
N HIS A 179 6.23 11.79 -4.75
CA HIS A 179 6.16 10.80 -5.84
C HIS A 179 4.79 10.13 -5.94
N ASP A 180 4.19 9.81 -4.82
CA ASP A 180 2.99 8.98 -4.71
C ASP A 180 1.75 9.73 -4.20
N ILE A 181 1.75 11.07 -4.09
CA ILE A 181 0.61 11.83 -3.57
C ILE A 181 -0.69 11.58 -4.35
N GLY A 182 -0.59 11.25 -5.62
CA GLY A 182 -1.75 10.95 -6.47
C GLY A 182 -2.50 9.67 -6.10
N LYS A 183 -1.94 8.83 -5.23
CA LYS A 183 -2.62 7.65 -4.69
C LYS A 183 -3.83 8.02 -3.85
N VAL A 184 -3.83 9.19 -3.22
CA VAL A 184 -4.98 9.72 -2.47
C VAL A 184 -6.23 9.88 -3.35
N GLU A 185 -6.07 10.25 -4.62
CA GLU A 185 -7.18 10.31 -5.58
C GLU A 185 -7.38 9.00 -6.35
N SER A 186 -6.36 8.12 -6.35
CA SER A 186 -6.38 6.87 -7.12
C SER A 186 -7.02 5.72 -6.39
N TYR A 187 -7.03 5.74 -5.07
CA TYR A 187 -7.56 4.65 -4.26
C TYR A 187 -8.75 5.08 -3.40
N ARG A 188 -9.59 4.12 -3.06
CA ARG A 188 -10.56 4.20 -1.98
C ARG A 188 -10.28 3.09 -0.98
N TRP A 189 -10.65 3.31 0.26
CA TRP A 189 -10.35 2.41 1.39
C TRP A 189 -11.51 2.25 2.38
N ASP A 190 -12.72 2.49 1.92
CA ASP A 190 -13.98 2.38 2.68
C ASP A 190 -14.48 0.93 2.76
N GLY A 191 -13.70 0.06 3.41
CA GLY A 191 -14.00 -1.36 3.54
C GLY A 191 -13.21 -2.28 2.61
N VAL A 192 -12.71 -1.77 1.49
CA VAL A 192 -11.80 -2.48 0.59
C VAL A 192 -10.79 -1.51 0.01
N PHE A 193 -9.61 -2.02 -0.34
CA PHE A 193 -8.64 -1.22 -1.10
C PHE A 193 -8.89 -1.43 -2.59
N GLU A 194 -9.34 -0.39 -3.27
CA GLU A 194 -9.68 -0.44 -4.70
C GLU A 194 -9.24 0.82 -5.43
N LEU A 195 -9.06 0.67 -6.75
CA LEU A 195 -8.86 1.82 -7.63
C LEU A 195 -10.19 2.57 -7.83
N THR A 196 -10.13 3.88 -7.70
CA THR A 196 -11.21 4.79 -8.16
C THR A 196 -11.30 4.81 -9.68
N VAL A 197 -12.34 5.43 -10.24
CA VAL A 197 -12.41 5.65 -11.70
C VAL A 197 -11.20 6.45 -12.19
N PRO A 198 -10.81 7.61 -11.60
CA PRO A 198 -9.59 8.30 -11.98
C PRO A 198 -8.32 7.44 -11.81
N GLY A 199 -8.24 6.64 -10.72
CA GLY A 199 -7.11 5.73 -10.52
C GLY A 199 -6.95 4.70 -11.65
N ARG A 200 -8.06 4.20 -12.22
CA ARG A 200 -8.04 3.25 -13.34
C ARG A 200 -7.77 3.89 -14.70
N THR A 201 -8.25 5.12 -14.92
CA THR A 201 -8.26 5.76 -16.24
C THR A 201 -7.09 6.71 -16.44
N ILE A 202 -6.55 7.29 -15.36
CA ILE A 202 -5.48 8.29 -15.40
C ILE A 202 -4.22 7.77 -14.73
N GLY A 203 -4.36 7.05 -13.60
CA GLY A 203 -3.24 6.55 -12.80
C GLY A 203 -2.68 7.59 -11.83
N HIS A 204 -2.12 7.09 -10.70
CA HIS A 204 -1.65 7.94 -9.60
C HIS A 204 -0.50 8.88 -9.98
N VAL A 205 0.38 8.47 -10.89
CA VAL A 205 1.52 9.29 -11.35
C VAL A 205 1.04 10.61 -11.94
N VAL A 206 0.11 10.53 -12.90
CA VAL A 206 -0.48 11.73 -13.55
C VAL A 206 -1.42 12.48 -12.60
N LEU A 207 -2.16 11.77 -11.76
CA LEU A 207 -3.00 12.42 -10.74
C LEU A 207 -2.15 13.20 -9.73
N GLY A 208 -0.97 12.69 -9.35
CA GLY A 208 -0.02 13.39 -8.47
C GLY A 208 0.48 14.70 -9.07
N ALA A 209 0.90 14.70 -10.34
CA ALA A 209 1.28 15.91 -11.06
C ALA A 209 0.13 16.93 -11.08
N ARG A 210 -1.10 16.49 -11.40
CA ARG A 210 -2.30 17.35 -11.38
C ARG A 210 -2.65 17.89 -9.99
N MET A 211 -2.40 17.13 -8.93
CA MET A 211 -2.59 17.60 -7.55
C MET A 211 -1.62 18.73 -7.23
N LEU A 212 -0.36 18.58 -7.61
CA LEU A 212 0.67 19.61 -7.44
C LEU A 212 0.30 20.88 -8.21
N ASP A 213 -0.09 20.78 -9.49
CA ASP A 213 -0.55 21.92 -10.29
C ASP A 213 -1.71 22.65 -9.61
N ARG A 214 -2.72 21.91 -9.15
CA ARG A 214 -3.87 22.53 -8.48
C ARG A 214 -3.49 23.21 -7.16
N ALA A 215 -2.55 22.65 -6.40
CA ALA A 215 -2.08 23.24 -5.17
C ALA A 215 -1.36 24.58 -5.43
N VAL A 216 -0.43 24.60 -6.38
CA VAL A 216 0.31 25.81 -6.77
C VAL A 216 -0.63 26.86 -7.37
N ALA A 217 -1.55 26.49 -8.26
CA ALA A 217 -2.49 27.43 -8.89
C ALA A 217 -3.43 28.12 -7.87
N ARG A 218 -3.75 27.46 -6.74
CA ARG A 218 -4.57 28.04 -5.68
C ARG A 218 -3.82 28.96 -4.73
N ALA A 219 -2.51 29.03 -4.84
CA ALA A 219 -1.62 29.78 -3.95
C ALA A 219 -0.68 30.71 -4.73
N PRO A 220 -1.22 31.74 -5.43
CA PRO A 220 -0.42 32.61 -6.30
C PRO A 220 0.63 33.43 -5.52
N HIS A 221 0.59 33.45 -4.22
CA HIS A 221 1.61 34.06 -3.36
C HIS A 221 2.88 33.19 -3.21
N ILE A 222 2.80 31.90 -3.52
CA ILE A 222 3.95 31.01 -3.54
C ILE A 222 4.76 31.28 -4.80
N GLN A 223 6.03 31.58 -4.63
CA GLN A 223 6.93 31.96 -5.73
C GLN A 223 7.61 30.75 -6.38
N CYS A 224 6.87 29.64 -6.57
CA CYS A 224 7.36 28.51 -7.34
C CYS A 224 7.42 28.89 -8.81
N THR A 225 8.61 28.89 -9.42
CA THR A 225 8.77 29.16 -10.84
C THR A 225 8.33 27.97 -11.68
N LEU A 226 8.01 28.20 -12.97
CA LEU A 226 7.67 27.12 -13.91
C LEU A 226 8.78 26.06 -13.98
N HIS A 227 10.05 26.49 -13.99
CA HIS A 227 11.19 25.58 -14.02
C HIS A 227 11.28 24.73 -12.75
N GLU A 228 11.05 25.31 -11.56
CA GLU A 228 11.01 24.56 -10.30
C GLU A 228 9.84 23.57 -10.28
N LEU A 229 8.70 23.96 -10.81
CA LEU A 229 7.53 23.07 -10.95
C LEU A 229 7.82 21.92 -11.92
N ASP A 230 8.49 22.19 -13.04
CA ASP A 230 8.92 21.16 -14.01
C ASP A 230 9.88 20.14 -13.38
N LEU A 231 10.80 20.58 -12.49
CA LEU A 231 11.68 19.67 -11.74
C LEU A 231 10.86 18.72 -10.84
N LEU A 232 9.89 19.25 -10.10
CA LEU A 232 9.02 18.43 -9.24
C LEU A 232 8.15 17.47 -10.06
N HIS A 233 7.57 17.96 -11.17
CA HIS A 233 6.84 17.11 -12.11
C HIS A 233 7.69 15.99 -12.66
N HIS A 234 8.94 16.29 -13.04
CA HIS A 234 9.86 15.26 -13.54
C HIS A 234 10.06 14.14 -12.51
N LEU A 235 10.28 14.48 -11.23
CA LEU A 235 10.43 13.49 -10.18
C LEU A 235 9.18 12.63 -10.01
N VAL A 236 7.99 13.27 -9.98
CA VAL A 236 6.71 12.55 -9.88
C VAL A 236 6.45 11.68 -11.10
N LEU A 237 6.69 12.18 -12.32
CA LEU A 237 6.37 11.47 -13.55
C LEU A 237 7.37 10.34 -13.88
N SER A 238 8.59 10.40 -13.36
CA SER A 238 9.65 9.42 -13.69
C SER A 238 9.95 8.39 -12.61
N HIS A 239 9.34 8.48 -11.42
CA HIS A 239 9.77 7.69 -10.24
C HIS A 239 9.70 6.17 -10.42
N HIS A 240 8.80 5.64 -11.24
CA HIS A 240 8.78 4.20 -11.54
C HIS A 240 9.94 3.75 -12.46
N GLY A 241 10.68 4.67 -13.06
CA GLY A 241 11.92 4.42 -13.77
C GLY A 241 11.80 3.76 -15.14
N ARG A 242 10.66 3.19 -15.50
CA ARG A 242 10.40 2.48 -16.77
C ARG A 242 9.02 2.77 -17.30
N LEU A 243 8.90 2.85 -18.63
CA LEU A 243 7.63 3.05 -19.30
C LEU A 243 6.66 1.89 -19.04
N GLU A 244 7.17 0.66 -18.99
CA GLU A 244 6.40 -0.55 -18.71
C GLU A 244 5.83 -0.59 -17.29
N TYR A 245 6.41 0.20 -16.38
CA TYR A 245 5.93 0.35 -15.00
C TYR A 245 4.99 1.55 -14.82
N GLY A 246 4.67 2.23 -15.92
CA GLY A 246 3.73 3.35 -15.95
C GLY A 246 4.33 4.73 -15.75
N SER A 247 5.69 4.88 -15.78
CA SER A 247 6.31 6.20 -15.87
C SER A 247 6.09 6.79 -17.25
N PRO A 248 5.49 7.97 -17.39
CA PRO A 248 5.38 8.66 -18.69
C PRO A 248 6.73 9.02 -19.31
N VAL A 249 7.74 9.23 -18.48
CA VAL A 249 9.12 9.56 -18.87
C VAL A 249 10.11 8.78 -18.00
N LEU A 250 11.34 8.60 -18.51
CA LEU A 250 12.44 8.01 -17.73
C LEU A 250 13.06 9.07 -16.80
N PRO A 251 13.72 8.67 -15.69
CA PRO A 251 14.52 9.59 -14.89
C PRO A 251 15.64 10.19 -15.73
N LEU A 252 15.72 11.52 -15.76
CA LEU A 252 16.73 12.28 -16.51
C LEU A 252 17.59 13.14 -15.59
N SER A 253 17.39 13.07 -14.28
CA SER A 253 18.20 13.75 -13.27
C SER A 253 18.76 12.75 -12.27
N LEU A 254 19.83 13.15 -11.59
CA LEU A 254 20.46 12.36 -10.54
C LEU A 254 19.48 12.06 -9.40
N GLU A 255 18.66 13.05 -9.03
CA GLU A 255 17.63 12.96 -8.00
C GLU A 255 16.50 12.01 -8.42
N GLY A 256 16.11 12.04 -9.70
CA GLY A 256 15.11 11.13 -10.27
C GLY A 256 15.57 9.68 -10.22
N GLU A 257 16.82 9.41 -10.54
CA GLU A 257 17.41 8.07 -10.47
C GLU A 257 17.51 7.57 -9.02
N ILE A 258 17.96 8.43 -8.09
CA ILE A 258 17.97 8.11 -6.65
C ILE A 258 16.56 7.75 -6.16
N LEU A 259 15.57 8.56 -6.51
CA LEU A 259 14.19 8.36 -6.13
C LEU A 259 13.63 7.03 -6.66
N CYS A 260 13.86 6.75 -7.94
CA CYS A 260 13.41 5.51 -8.59
C CYS A 260 13.91 4.26 -7.85
N TYR A 261 15.21 4.21 -7.53
CA TYR A 261 15.76 3.05 -6.80
C TYR A 261 15.34 3.00 -5.33
N ALA A 262 15.12 4.14 -4.69
CA ALA A 262 14.61 4.18 -3.33
C ALA A 262 13.18 3.62 -3.26
N ASP A 263 12.29 4.04 -4.17
CA ASP A 263 10.93 3.51 -4.32
C ASP A 263 10.94 2.01 -4.61
N LEU A 264 11.70 1.59 -5.60
CA LEU A 264 11.83 0.17 -5.95
C LEU A 264 12.35 -0.67 -4.76
N THR A 265 13.30 -0.14 -4.00
CA THR A 265 13.85 -0.83 -2.82
C THR A 265 12.81 -0.99 -1.73
N SER A 266 12.08 0.09 -1.35
CA SER A 266 11.01 0.02 -0.35
C SER A 266 9.94 -0.99 -0.77
N SER A 267 9.40 -0.87 -2.00
CA SER A 267 8.33 -1.73 -2.49
C SER A 267 8.73 -3.22 -2.54
N ARG A 268 9.97 -3.52 -2.99
CA ARG A 268 10.47 -4.89 -3.10
C ARG A 268 10.78 -5.51 -1.74
N THR A 269 11.44 -4.79 -0.84
CA THR A 269 11.76 -5.30 0.50
C THR A 269 10.50 -5.52 1.33
N ALA A 270 9.50 -4.64 1.24
CA ALA A 270 8.21 -4.86 1.87
C ALA A 270 7.50 -6.11 1.33
N SER A 271 7.51 -6.33 0.00
CA SER A 271 6.96 -7.54 -0.61
C SER A 271 7.67 -8.82 -0.15
N PHE A 272 9.00 -8.77 0.03
CA PHE A 272 9.75 -9.90 0.62
C PHE A 272 9.38 -10.13 2.08
N GLN A 273 9.27 -9.09 2.89
CA GLN A 273 8.86 -9.19 4.30
C GLN A 273 7.46 -9.82 4.44
N GLU A 274 6.50 -9.34 3.64
CA GLU A 274 5.14 -9.89 3.62
C GLU A 274 5.11 -11.36 3.19
N ALA A 275 5.90 -11.73 2.18
CA ALA A 275 6.01 -13.12 1.74
C ALA A 275 6.66 -14.02 2.79
N LEU A 276 7.70 -13.56 3.49
CA LEU A 276 8.42 -14.33 4.51
C LEU A 276 7.56 -14.64 5.74
N VAL A 277 6.62 -13.75 6.10
CA VAL A 277 5.73 -13.94 7.26
C VAL A 277 4.41 -14.63 6.89
N ASN A 278 4.15 -14.88 5.60
CA ASN A 278 2.93 -15.55 5.15
C ASN A 278 3.07 -17.08 5.27
N PRO A 279 2.40 -17.71 6.24
CA PRO A 279 2.54 -19.16 6.46
C PRO A 279 1.98 -20.01 5.30
N GLU A 280 1.09 -19.45 4.47
CA GLU A 280 0.51 -20.17 3.33
C GLU A 280 1.48 -20.35 2.17
N LEU A 281 2.57 -19.58 2.15
CA LEU A 281 3.60 -19.67 1.12
C LEU A 281 4.63 -20.76 1.35
N PHE A 282 4.66 -21.38 2.53
CA PHE A 282 5.66 -22.39 2.87
C PHE A 282 5.00 -23.68 3.37
N ALA A 283 5.54 -24.82 2.98
CA ALA A 283 5.13 -26.12 3.50
C ALA A 283 6.03 -26.50 4.67
N GLY A 284 5.49 -26.45 5.89
CA GLY A 284 6.25 -26.77 7.10
C GLY A 284 7.56 -25.98 7.20
N ASP A 285 8.69 -26.68 7.38
CA ASP A 285 10.03 -26.10 7.52
C ASP A 285 10.78 -25.92 6.19
N GLU A 286 10.12 -26.14 5.05
CA GLU A 286 10.75 -25.98 3.74
C GLU A 286 11.35 -24.57 3.58
N PRO A 287 12.62 -24.46 3.12
CA PRO A 287 13.30 -23.17 3.03
C PRO A 287 12.81 -22.28 1.87
N PHE A 288 12.15 -22.88 0.87
CA PHE A 288 11.62 -22.18 -0.29
C PHE A 288 10.09 -22.14 -0.27
N SER A 289 9.52 -21.03 -0.72
CA SER A 289 8.07 -20.92 -0.91
C SER A 289 7.57 -21.99 -1.90
N THR A 290 6.38 -22.53 -1.65
CA THR A 290 5.73 -23.55 -2.51
C THR A 290 5.31 -22.97 -3.84
N GLY A 291 4.94 -21.67 -3.87
CA GLY A 291 4.54 -20.92 -5.06
C GLY A 291 5.45 -19.71 -5.32
N SER A 292 5.23 -19.11 -6.48
CA SER A 292 5.85 -17.84 -6.86
C SER A 292 5.08 -16.66 -6.30
N VAL A 293 5.78 -15.56 -6.04
CA VAL A 293 5.20 -14.30 -5.55
C VAL A 293 5.18 -13.29 -6.71
N TRP A 294 3.99 -12.90 -7.14
CA TRP A 294 3.82 -12.06 -8.34
C TRP A 294 4.46 -10.66 -8.16
N GLN A 295 4.42 -10.09 -6.96
CA GLN A 295 5.06 -8.81 -6.63
C GLN A 295 6.59 -8.86 -6.76
N LEU A 296 7.16 -10.05 -6.78
CA LEU A 296 8.59 -10.32 -6.91
C LEU A 296 8.92 -10.94 -8.27
N ASP A 297 8.27 -10.50 -9.34
CA ASP A 297 8.45 -10.99 -10.71
C ASP A 297 8.25 -12.51 -10.81
N HIS A 298 7.25 -13.03 -10.11
CA HIS A 298 6.96 -14.46 -10.06
C HIS A 298 8.12 -15.33 -9.56
N ARG A 299 9.02 -14.78 -8.72
CA ARG A 299 10.08 -15.55 -8.06
C ARG A 299 9.55 -16.32 -6.86
N ARG A 300 10.21 -17.41 -6.53
CA ARG A 300 10.07 -18.09 -5.25
C ARG A 300 10.89 -17.35 -4.20
N VAL A 301 10.44 -17.38 -2.95
CA VAL A 301 11.11 -16.76 -1.81
C VAL A 301 11.87 -17.81 -1.03
N TRP A 302 13.10 -17.49 -0.65
CA TRP A 302 13.94 -18.29 0.22
C TRP A 302 14.01 -17.68 1.61
N ARG A 303 13.66 -18.45 2.64
CA ARG A 303 13.69 -18.04 4.06
C ARG A 303 14.90 -18.58 4.83
N GLY A 304 15.96 -19.01 4.13
CA GLY A 304 17.18 -19.49 4.74
C GLY A 304 17.86 -18.38 5.55
N ARG A 305 18.12 -18.67 6.81
CA ARG A 305 18.83 -17.80 7.75
C ARG A 305 19.83 -18.63 8.55
N SER A 306 20.86 -17.97 9.04
CA SER A 306 21.81 -18.51 10.00
C SER A 306 21.98 -17.50 11.13
N ASP A 307 22.19 -18.00 12.35
CA ASP A 307 22.55 -17.17 13.49
C ASP A 307 24.03 -16.78 13.51
N TRP A 308 24.83 -17.39 12.61
CA TRP A 308 26.28 -17.21 12.53
C TRP A 308 26.99 -17.40 13.89
N GLY A 309 26.40 -18.24 14.77
CA GLY A 309 26.88 -18.45 16.12
C GLY A 309 26.56 -17.33 17.12
N CYS A 310 25.68 -16.39 16.76
CA CYS A 310 25.17 -15.40 17.70
C CYS A 310 24.23 -16.07 18.72
N PRO A 311 24.38 -15.80 20.02
CA PRO A 311 23.42 -16.29 21.01
C PRO A 311 22.03 -15.73 20.72
N PRO A 312 20.94 -16.47 21.02
CA PRO A 312 19.60 -15.96 20.85
C PRO A 312 19.42 -14.65 21.63
N GLN A 313 18.84 -13.65 21.01
CA GLN A 313 18.47 -12.41 21.70
C GLN A 313 17.42 -12.75 22.75
N ALA A 314 17.71 -12.42 24.02
CA ALA A 314 16.85 -12.64 25.18
C ALA A 314 15.57 -11.79 25.12
#